data_2a37ef50096c3edc578b0ec0410c1792
#
_entry.id   2a37ef50096c3edc578b0ec0410c1792
#
_cell.length_a   1.000
_cell.length_b   1.000
_cell.length_c   1.000
_cell.angle_alpha   90.00
_cell.angle_beta   90.00
_cell.angle_gamma   90.00
#
_symmetry.space_group_name_H-M   'P 1'
#
loop_
_entity.id
_entity.type
_entity.pdbx_description
1 polymer ?
#
loop_
_entity_poly.entity_id
_entity_poly.type
_entity_poly.pdbx_seq_one_letter_code
_entity_poly.pdbx_strand_id
1 'polypeptide(L)'
;SLYSMIHNLNLEYNRKNTFADFDQTFLSLFPTFVESFNALLQPEDQFIIDNKSSLNSTLRIFALIRLGIIENEQISNILGYSVNTVYNYRVRTRNKATEPKNFEENVKKIGL
;
A
#
# COMPACT_ATOMS: atom_id res chain seq x y z
N SER A 1 4.87 16.03 8.82
CA SER A 1 4.31 14.68 9.03
C SER A 1 4.69 13.76 7.89
N LEU A 2 4.49 12.48 8.10
CA LEU A 2 4.78 11.47 7.08
C LEU A 2 3.92 11.71 5.84
N TYR A 3 2.66 12.04 6.02
CA TYR A 3 1.77 12.37 4.92
C TYR A 3 2.32 13.55 4.11
N SER A 4 2.76 14.61 4.78
CA SER A 4 3.30 15.79 4.10
C SER A 4 4.54 15.44 3.27
N MET A 5 5.42 14.60 3.80
CA MET A 5 6.59 14.17 3.07
C MET A 5 6.23 13.43 1.80
N ILE A 6 5.32 12.48 1.88
CA ILE A 6 4.90 11.69 0.73
C ILE A 6 4.18 12.56 -0.29
N HIS A 7 3.33 13.47 0.18
CA HIS A 7 2.61 14.39 -0.70
C HIS A 7 3.59 15.31 -1.45
N ASN A 8 4.60 15.84 -0.76
CA ASN A 8 5.60 16.69 -1.39
C ASN A 8 6.44 15.92 -2.41
N LEU A 9 6.81 14.68 -2.11
CA LEU A 9 7.48 13.81 -3.08
C LEU A 9 6.65 13.65 -4.33
N ASN A 10 5.36 13.39 -4.18
CA ASN A 10 4.46 13.21 -5.29
C ASN A 10 4.40 14.46 -6.18
N LEU A 11 4.39 15.65 -5.58
CA LEU A 11 4.40 16.90 -6.32
C LEU A 11 5.73 17.16 -7.01
N GLU A 12 6.83 16.85 -6.37
CA GLU A 12 8.18 17.11 -6.92
C GLU A 12 8.54 16.18 -8.06
N TYR A 13 8.34 14.88 -7.87
CA TYR A 13 8.66 13.89 -8.89
C TYR A 13 7.65 13.86 -10.02
N ASN A 14 6.60 14.54 -9.72
CA ASN A 14 5.65 14.93 -10.69
C ASN A 14 5.18 13.84 -11.62
N ARG A 15 5.07 13.24 -12.26
CA ARG A 15 4.23 12.46 -13.16
C ARG A 15 4.93 11.31 -13.86
N LYS A 16 6.25 11.32 -13.89
CA LYS A 16 6.92 10.32 -14.68
C LYS A 16 7.18 9.04 -13.96
N ASN A 17 7.79 9.13 -12.79
CA ASN A 17 8.28 7.96 -12.09
C ASN A 17 7.86 7.96 -10.64
N THR A 18 6.77 8.64 -10.34
CA THR A 18 6.29 8.80 -8.97
C THR A 18 6.07 7.45 -8.29
N PHE A 19 5.42 6.53 -8.98
CA PHE A 19 5.16 5.21 -8.41
C PHE A 19 6.43 4.39 -8.27
N ALA A 20 7.32 4.45 -9.27
CA ALA A 20 8.58 3.72 -9.17
C ALA A 20 9.43 4.23 -8.01
N ASP A 21 9.49 5.55 -7.83
CA ASP A 21 10.24 6.16 -6.73
C ASP A 21 9.61 5.83 -5.39
N PHE A 22 8.29 5.91 -5.31
CA PHE A 22 7.57 5.53 -4.08
C PHE A 22 7.85 4.08 -3.72
N ASP A 23 7.68 3.17 -4.69
CA ASP A 23 7.85 1.74 -4.47
C ASP A 23 9.26 1.43 -3.97
N GLN A 24 10.25 2.01 -4.63
CA GLN A 24 11.64 1.78 -4.28
C GLN A 24 11.95 2.30 -2.87
N THR A 25 11.49 3.49 -2.56
CA THR A 25 11.72 4.10 -1.25
C THR A 25 11.01 3.30 -0.15
N PHE A 26 9.75 2.95 -0.39
CA PHE A 26 8.98 2.20 0.59
C PHE A 26 9.61 0.83 0.85
N LEU A 27 9.98 0.11 -0.20
CA LEU A 27 10.55 -1.23 -0.06
C LEU A 27 11.97 -1.20 0.51
N SER A 28 12.67 -0.07 0.43
CA SER A 28 13.92 0.11 1.15
C SER A 28 13.70 0.16 2.66
N LEU A 29 12.60 0.77 3.09
CA LEU A 29 12.23 0.86 4.50
C LEU A 29 11.59 -0.43 5.01
N PHE A 30 10.83 -1.11 4.17
CA PHE A 30 10.09 -2.31 4.52
C PHE A 30 10.39 -3.42 3.50
N PRO A 31 11.60 -3.99 3.53
CA PRO A 31 12.03 -4.93 2.46
C PRO A 31 11.21 -6.21 2.38
N THR A 32 10.57 -6.63 3.46
CA THR A 32 9.75 -7.86 3.47
C THR A 32 8.26 -7.58 3.45
N PHE A 33 7.87 -6.35 3.07
CA PHE A 33 6.46 -5.96 3.14
C PHE A 33 5.55 -6.88 2.34
N VAL A 34 5.92 -7.20 1.09
CA VAL A 34 5.08 -8.03 0.23
C VAL A 34 4.92 -9.43 0.81
N GLU A 35 5.99 -10.01 1.31
CA GLU A 35 5.94 -11.34 1.93
C GLU A 35 5.05 -11.33 3.18
N SER A 36 5.23 -10.33 4.04
CA SER A 36 4.44 -10.20 5.26
C SER A 36 2.97 -9.91 4.96
N PHE A 37 2.72 -9.09 3.96
CA PHE A 37 1.36 -8.79 3.51
C PHE A 37 0.68 -10.04 2.98
N ASN A 38 1.36 -10.79 2.12
CA ASN A 38 0.84 -12.04 1.57
C ASN A 38 0.51 -13.05 2.67
N ALA A 39 1.29 -13.08 3.74
CA ALA A 39 1.03 -13.99 4.85
C ALA A 39 -0.31 -13.72 5.54
N LEU A 40 -0.89 -12.54 5.35
CA LEU A 40 -2.20 -12.18 5.90
C LEU A 40 -3.36 -12.59 5.00
N LEU A 41 -3.09 -13.04 3.78
CA LEU A 41 -4.11 -13.39 2.80
C LEU A 41 -4.26 -14.90 2.68
N GLN A 42 -5.43 -15.33 2.18
CA GLN A 42 -5.63 -16.72 1.80
C GLN A 42 -4.59 -17.12 0.75
N PRO A 43 -4.12 -18.38 0.74
CA PRO A 43 -3.04 -18.77 -0.18
C PRO A 43 -3.35 -18.49 -1.65
N GLU A 44 -4.60 -18.70 -2.08
CA GLU A 44 -5.01 -18.47 -3.46
C GLU A 44 -5.11 -17.02 -3.85
N ASP A 45 -5.10 -16.12 -2.86
CA ASP A 45 -5.26 -14.68 -3.09
C ASP A 45 -3.96 -13.90 -2.93
N GLN A 46 -2.85 -14.57 -2.69
CA GLN A 46 -1.57 -13.91 -2.51
C GLN A 46 -1.06 -13.33 -3.82
N PHE A 47 -0.38 -12.18 -3.72
CA PHE A 47 0.16 -11.52 -4.90
C PHE A 47 1.46 -12.16 -5.34
N ILE A 48 1.61 -12.32 -6.66
CA ILE A 48 2.87 -12.74 -7.26
C ILE A 48 3.51 -11.48 -7.84
N ILE A 49 4.68 -11.13 -7.33
CA ILE A 49 5.39 -9.93 -7.76
C ILE A 49 6.64 -10.35 -8.50
N ASP A 50 6.67 -10.07 -9.81
CA ASP A 50 7.79 -10.43 -10.66
C ASP A 50 9.02 -9.54 -10.42
N ASN A 51 8.79 -8.29 -10.05
CA ASN A 51 9.85 -7.33 -9.78
C ASN A 51 9.81 -6.95 -8.30
N LYS A 52 10.86 -7.31 -7.57
CA LYS A 52 10.93 -7.10 -6.12
C LYS A 52 11.04 -5.63 -5.71
N SER A 53 11.29 -4.73 -6.63
CA SER A 53 11.36 -3.30 -6.36
C SER A 53 10.10 -2.55 -6.76
N SER A 54 9.02 -3.28 -7.09
CA SER A 54 7.78 -2.69 -7.58
C SER A 54 6.58 -3.18 -6.77
N LEU A 55 5.61 -2.31 -6.59
CA LEU A 55 4.31 -2.62 -5.97
C LEU A 55 3.23 -2.49 -7.03
N ASN A 56 2.11 -3.17 -6.82
CA ASN A 56 0.91 -2.94 -7.63
C ASN A 56 -0.01 -1.94 -6.94
N SER A 57 -1.14 -1.61 -7.59
CA SER A 57 -2.07 -0.61 -7.06
C SER A 57 -2.59 -0.95 -5.67
N THR A 58 -2.96 -2.21 -5.46
CA THR A 58 -3.47 -2.65 -4.16
C THR A 58 -2.39 -2.52 -3.08
N LEU A 59 -1.19 -2.98 -3.39
CA LEU A 59 -0.09 -2.94 -2.42
C LEU A 59 0.31 -1.51 -2.10
N ARG A 60 0.22 -0.56 -3.04
CA ARG A 60 0.51 0.85 -2.76
C ARG A 60 -0.49 1.43 -1.76
N ILE A 61 -1.77 1.08 -1.90
CA ILE A 61 -2.78 1.51 -0.94
C ILE A 61 -2.41 1.04 0.46
N PHE A 62 -2.06 -0.23 0.61
CA PHE A 62 -1.74 -0.78 1.92
C PHE A 62 -0.35 -0.36 2.42
N ALA A 63 0.55 0.00 1.52
CA ALA A 63 1.81 0.62 1.91
C ALA A 63 1.56 1.97 2.59
N LEU A 64 0.64 2.78 2.05
CA LEU A 64 0.26 4.04 2.68
C LEU A 64 -0.40 3.80 4.03
N ILE A 65 -1.26 2.78 4.13
CA ILE A 65 -1.88 2.42 5.41
C ILE A 65 -0.80 2.02 6.43
N ARG A 66 0.21 1.27 6.00
CA ARG A 66 1.34 0.92 6.87
C ARG A 66 2.05 2.16 7.38
N LEU A 67 2.15 3.19 6.57
CA LEU A 67 2.76 4.46 6.95
C LEU A 67 1.85 5.35 7.82
N GLY A 68 0.64 4.88 8.12
CA GLY A 68 -0.30 5.63 8.96
C GLY A 68 -1.26 6.51 8.19
N ILE A 69 -1.25 6.46 6.87
CA ILE A 69 -2.16 7.24 6.04
C ILE A 69 -3.36 6.35 5.72
N ILE A 70 -4.46 6.56 6.46
CA ILE A 70 -5.59 5.65 6.45
C ILE A 70 -6.88 6.21 5.85
N GLU A 71 -6.92 7.53 5.61
CA GLU A 71 -8.14 8.15 5.06
C GLU A 71 -8.19 7.95 3.54
N ASN A 72 -9.34 7.48 3.05
CA ASN A 72 -9.49 7.19 1.62
C ASN A 72 -9.21 8.42 0.75
N GLU A 73 -9.62 9.61 1.20
CA GLU A 73 -9.37 10.83 0.45
C GLU A 73 -7.88 11.14 0.32
N GLN A 74 -7.13 10.97 1.39
CA GLN A 74 -5.68 11.21 1.37
C GLN A 74 -4.99 10.21 0.45
N ILE A 75 -5.34 8.94 0.55
CA ILE A 75 -4.79 7.90 -0.31
C ILE A 75 -5.13 8.19 -1.77
N SER A 76 -6.39 8.55 -2.03
CA SER A 76 -6.86 8.92 -3.36
C SER A 76 -6.02 10.07 -3.94
N ASN A 77 -5.79 11.10 -3.16
CA ASN A 77 -5.02 12.27 -3.62
C ASN A 77 -3.56 11.92 -3.91
N ILE A 78 -2.95 11.10 -3.06
CA ILE A 78 -1.55 10.72 -3.23
C ILE A 78 -1.36 9.84 -4.46
N LEU A 79 -2.22 8.84 -4.64
CA LEU A 79 -2.07 7.87 -5.71
C LEU A 79 -2.76 8.25 -7.02
N GLY A 80 -3.62 9.26 -6.98
CA GLY A 80 -4.36 9.66 -8.17
C GLY A 80 -5.50 8.72 -8.52
N TYR A 81 -5.94 7.89 -7.59
CA TYR A 81 -7.10 7.01 -7.79
C TYR A 81 -8.35 7.71 -7.27
N SER A 82 -9.53 7.28 -7.72
CA SER A 82 -10.77 7.80 -7.13
C SER A 82 -10.95 7.26 -5.71
N VAL A 83 -11.71 7.99 -4.89
CA VAL A 83 -12.04 7.56 -3.53
C VAL A 83 -12.74 6.20 -3.57
N ASN A 84 -13.65 6.01 -4.51
CA ASN A 84 -14.35 4.74 -4.68
C ASN A 84 -13.40 3.59 -5.00
N THR A 85 -12.41 3.84 -5.86
CA THR A 85 -11.39 2.83 -6.19
C THR A 85 -10.63 2.40 -4.94
N VAL A 86 -10.19 3.36 -4.13
CA VAL A 86 -9.48 3.08 -2.89
C VAL A 86 -10.35 2.25 -1.95
N TYR A 87 -11.60 2.69 -1.75
CA TYR A 87 -12.54 1.99 -0.88
C TYR A 87 -12.75 0.54 -1.35
N ASN A 88 -13.00 0.36 -2.64
CA ASN A 88 -13.29 -0.96 -3.19
C ASN A 88 -12.09 -1.90 -3.08
N TYR A 89 -10.89 -1.40 -3.32
CA TYR A 89 -9.69 -2.22 -3.17
C TYR A 89 -9.47 -2.64 -1.72
N ARG A 90 -9.73 -1.75 -0.77
CA ARG A 90 -9.61 -2.08 0.65
C ARG A 90 -10.60 -3.17 1.06
N VAL A 91 -11.86 -3.01 0.66
CA VAL A 91 -12.91 -3.99 1.01
C VAL A 91 -12.60 -5.35 0.38
N ARG A 92 -12.27 -5.37 -0.90
CA ARG A 92 -11.98 -6.63 -1.61
C ARG A 92 -10.79 -7.37 -0.98
N THR A 93 -9.74 -6.64 -0.68
CA THR A 93 -8.54 -7.25 -0.12
C THR A 93 -8.80 -7.76 1.29
N ARG A 94 -9.50 -6.99 2.10
CA ARG A 94 -9.88 -7.42 3.45
C ARG A 94 -10.67 -8.73 3.40
N ASN A 95 -11.56 -8.88 2.42
CA ASN A 95 -12.37 -10.08 2.28
C ASN A 95 -11.56 -11.32 1.88
N LYS A 96 -10.34 -11.11 1.39
CA LYS A 96 -9.41 -12.18 1.02
C LYS A 96 -8.44 -12.52 2.15
N ALA A 97 -8.53 -11.82 3.27
CA ALA A 97 -7.64 -12.06 4.41
C ALA A 97 -8.07 -13.29 5.19
N THR A 98 -7.11 -13.92 5.85
CA THR A 98 -7.40 -15.03 6.77
C THR A 98 -8.16 -14.53 8.00
N GLU A 99 -7.91 -13.27 8.41
CA GLU A 99 -8.60 -12.64 9.54
C GLU A 99 -9.12 -11.27 9.10
N PRO A 100 -10.26 -11.22 8.40
CA PRO A 100 -10.75 -9.96 7.84
C PRO A 100 -10.92 -8.84 8.86
N LYS A 101 -11.42 -9.15 10.05
CA LYS A 101 -11.66 -8.14 11.09
C LYS A 101 -10.38 -7.45 11.54
N ASN A 102 -9.28 -8.15 11.55
CA ASN A 102 -7.99 -7.66 12.04
C ASN A 102 -7.03 -7.28 10.93
N PHE A 103 -7.46 -7.40 9.67
CA PHE A 103 -6.57 -7.31 8.55
C PHE A 103 -5.78 -6.00 8.50
N GLU A 104 -6.47 -4.87 8.53
CA GLU A 104 -5.77 -3.58 8.43
C GLU A 104 -4.91 -3.30 9.65
N GLU A 105 -5.35 -3.70 10.85
CA GLU A 105 -4.51 -3.58 12.03
C GLU A 105 -3.24 -4.43 11.91
N ASN A 106 -3.36 -5.62 11.33
CA ASN A 106 -2.21 -6.48 11.09
C ASN A 106 -1.26 -5.87 10.05
N VAL A 107 -1.80 -5.22 9.02
CA VAL A 107 -0.98 -4.51 8.03
C VAL A 107 -0.16 -3.42 8.71
N LYS A 108 -0.78 -2.66 9.62
CA LYS A 108 -0.10 -1.57 10.33
C LYS A 108 1.05 -2.04 11.19
N LYS A 109 1.11 -3.32 11.51
CA LYS A 109 2.17 -3.89 12.36
C LYS A 109 3.31 -4.53 11.57
N ILE A 110 3.21 -4.58 10.26
CA ILE A 110 4.27 -5.17 9.44
C ILE A 110 5.59 -4.43 9.69
N GLY A 111 6.64 -5.19 10.00
CA GLY A 111 7.96 -4.63 10.23
C GLY A 111 8.17 -4.02 11.61
N LEU A 112 7.23 -4.23 12.53
CA LEU A 112 7.42 -3.78 13.92
C LEU A 112 8.20 -4.79 14.74
#